data_43162ddf96202d1e15b7112797a3fae8
#
_entry.id   43162ddf96202d1e15b7112797a3fae8
#
_cell.length_a   1.000
_cell.length_b   1.000
_cell.length_c   1.000
_cell.angle_alpha   90.00
_cell.angle_beta   90.00
_cell.angle_gamma   90.00
#
_symmetry.space_group_name_H-M   'P 1'
#
loop_
_entity.id
_entity.type
_entity.pdbx_description
1 polymer ?
#
loop_
_entity_poly.entity_id
_entity_poly.type
_entity_poly.pdbx_seq_one_letter_code
_entity_poly.pdbx_strand_id
1 'polypeptide(L)'
;MSAKTPEEVRNEQVIRSLYALVEGNAKDTSNFVSIFTDDGYFYDVAADKKYFGRDIGVTVDVYAAAFPDMHREIYTLRSFGDHVLVELSLNGTHKGDLVIPAGTIPPTGKVMRAPCCDVFRLKDGRVFSFHCYVAVPILLEQLGVFMNLQAALRH
;
A
#
# COMPACT_ATOMS: atom_id res chain seq x y z
N MET A 1 9.38 29.79 -2.69
CA MET A 1 9.49 28.31 -2.58
C MET A 1 10.96 27.92 -2.69
N SER A 2 11.45 27.16 -1.74
CA SER A 2 12.80 26.62 -1.83
C SER A 2 12.82 25.45 -2.81
N ALA A 3 13.92 25.30 -3.55
CA ALA A 3 14.15 24.16 -4.42
C ALA A 3 14.34 22.89 -3.57
N LYS A 4 13.99 21.73 -4.14
CA LYS A 4 14.23 20.43 -3.49
C LYS A 4 15.72 20.20 -3.29
N THR A 5 16.08 19.61 -2.17
CA THR A 5 17.46 19.18 -1.94
C THR A 5 17.78 17.94 -2.80
N PRO A 6 19.06 17.63 -3.04
CA PRO A 6 19.46 16.39 -3.72
C PRO A 6 18.91 15.14 -3.02
N GLU A 7 18.83 15.12 -1.68
CA GLU A 7 18.24 14.04 -0.92
C GLU A 7 16.75 13.88 -1.23
N GLU A 8 15.99 14.96 -1.24
CA GLU A 8 14.56 14.93 -1.56
C GLU A 8 14.31 14.42 -2.97
N VAL A 9 15.08 14.86 -3.95
CA VAL A 9 14.99 14.38 -5.34
C VAL A 9 15.27 12.88 -5.41
N ARG A 10 16.34 12.42 -4.75
CA ARG A 10 16.69 10.99 -4.70
C ARG A 10 15.59 10.17 -4.04
N ASN A 11 15.06 10.65 -2.92
CA ASN A 11 14.00 9.94 -2.19
C ASN A 11 12.73 9.79 -3.01
N GLU A 12 12.33 10.82 -3.76
CA GLU A 12 11.18 10.72 -4.68
C GLU A 12 11.41 9.66 -5.76
N GLN A 13 12.62 9.59 -6.31
CA GLN A 13 12.98 8.59 -7.31
C GLN A 13 12.93 7.17 -6.75
N VAL A 14 13.43 6.96 -5.52
CA VAL A 14 13.37 5.67 -4.83
C VAL A 14 11.93 5.22 -4.66
N ILE A 15 11.05 6.11 -4.23
CA ILE A 15 9.64 5.77 -4.01
C ILE A 15 8.92 5.49 -5.33
N ARG A 16 9.18 6.24 -6.39
CA ARG A 16 8.63 5.91 -7.73
C ARG A 16 9.07 4.53 -8.19
N SER A 17 10.34 4.19 -7.98
CA SER A 17 10.87 2.86 -8.31
C SER A 17 10.20 1.77 -7.47
N LEU A 18 9.92 2.05 -6.20
CA LEU A 18 9.21 1.14 -5.31
C LEU A 18 7.82 0.79 -5.87
N TYR A 19 7.05 1.78 -6.29
CA TYR A 19 5.72 1.52 -6.86
C TYR A 19 5.76 0.71 -8.15
N ALA A 20 6.78 0.88 -8.98
CA ALA A 20 6.97 0.08 -10.18
C ALA A 20 7.14 -1.42 -9.86
N LEU A 21 7.69 -1.75 -8.69
CA LEU A 21 7.92 -3.14 -8.27
C LEU A 21 6.65 -3.83 -7.72
N VAL A 22 5.58 -3.10 -7.49
CA VAL A 22 4.35 -3.63 -6.90
C VAL A 22 3.14 -3.58 -7.84
N GLU A 23 3.37 -3.29 -9.12
CA GLU A 23 2.34 -3.39 -10.16
C GLU A 23 2.03 -4.86 -10.47
N GLY A 24 0.75 -5.21 -10.58
CA GLY A 24 0.23 -6.56 -10.69
C GLY A 24 1.11 -7.58 -11.42
N ASN A 25 1.14 -7.52 -12.75
CA ASN A 25 1.87 -8.49 -13.57
C ASN A 25 3.40 -8.31 -13.53
N ALA A 26 3.86 -7.14 -13.11
CA ALA A 26 5.28 -6.79 -13.04
C ALA A 26 5.82 -6.83 -11.61
N LYS A 27 5.06 -7.37 -10.66
CA LYS A 27 5.49 -7.35 -9.27
C LYS A 27 6.80 -8.10 -9.06
N ASP A 28 7.68 -7.49 -8.28
CA ASP A 28 8.97 -8.05 -7.90
C ASP A 28 9.14 -7.89 -6.38
N THR A 29 8.59 -8.83 -5.65
CA THR A 29 8.52 -8.78 -4.18
C THR A 29 9.90 -8.75 -3.54
N SER A 30 10.86 -9.53 -4.08
CA SER A 30 12.23 -9.56 -3.53
C SER A 30 12.91 -8.19 -3.64
N ASN A 31 12.82 -7.54 -4.80
CA ASN A 31 13.40 -6.21 -4.98
C ASN A 31 12.64 -5.15 -4.17
N PHE A 32 11.32 -5.28 -4.02
CA PHE A 32 10.54 -4.42 -3.13
C PHE A 32 11.08 -4.49 -1.70
N VAL A 33 11.27 -5.68 -1.15
CA VAL A 33 11.82 -5.86 0.20
C VAL A 33 13.22 -5.28 0.31
N SER A 34 14.05 -5.42 -0.73
CA SER A 34 15.44 -4.94 -0.72
C SER A 34 15.58 -3.42 -0.64
N ILE A 35 14.53 -2.67 -0.96
CA ILE A 35 14.53 -1.20 -0.84
C ILE A 35 14.49 -0.75 0.63
N PHE A 36 14.04 -1.61 1.54
CA PHE A 36 13.98 -1.30 2.97
C PHE A 36 15.36 -1.46 3.62
N THR A 37 15.60 -0.67 4.69
CA THR A 37 16.74 -0.89 5.56
C THR A 37 16.57 -2.21 6.30
N ASP A 38 17.69 -2.77 6.84
CA ASP A 38 17.65 -4.07 7.53
C ASP A 38 16.71 -4.07 8.75
N ASP A 39 16.58 -2.92 9.42
CA ASP A 39 15.68 -2.70 10.55
C ASP A 39 14.38 -1.99 10.15
N GLY A 40 14.15 -1.83 8.85
CA GLY A 40 12.96 -1.17 8.31
C GLY A 40 11.69 -1.97 8.49
N TYR A 41 10.55 -1.31 8.35
CA TYR A 41 9.27 -1.96 8.51
C TYR A 41 8.18 -1.35 7.63
N PHE A 42 7.18 -2.17 7.36
CA PHE A 42 5.91 -1.77 6.74
C PHE A 42 4.84 -1.81 7.83
N TYR A 43 4.10 -0.72 7.98
CA TYR A 43 2.97 -0.64 8.90
C TYR A 43 1.66 -0.53 8.12
N ASP A 44 0.89 -1.61 8.12
CA ASP A 44 -0.49 -1.61 7.62
C ASP A 44 -1.38 -1.00 8.72
N VAL A 45 -1.67 0.28 8.58
CA VAL A 45 -2.40 1.02 9.62
C VAL A 45 -3.82 0.51 9.76
N ALA A 46 -4.48 0.17 8.64
CA ALA A 46 -5.86 -0.33 8.67
C ALA A 46 -5.99 -1.66 9.42
N ALA A 47 -4.98 -2.50 9.40
CA ALA A 47 -4.94 -3.77 10.13
C ALA A 47 -4.23 -3.67 11.48
N ASP A 48 -3.63 -2.52 11.78
CA ASP A 48 -2.78 -2.28 12.97
C ASP A 48 -1.69 -3.35 13.08
N LYS A 49 -0.98 -3.59 11.98
CA LYS A 49 0.03 -4.66 11.91
C LYS A 49 1.31 -4.16 11.25
N LYS A 50 2.44 -4.46 11.88
CA LYS A 50 3.78 -4.18 11.36
C LYS A 50 4.43 -5.45 10.82
N TYR A 51 5.17 -5.29 9.71
CA TYR A 51 5.90 -6.35 9.04
C TYR A 51 7.37 -5.98 8.97
N PHE A 52 8.25 -6.93 9.23
CA PHE A 52 9.70 -6.74 9.27
C PHE A 52 10.39 -7.76 8.36
N GLY A 53 11.57 -7.40 7.85
CA GLY A 53 12.36 -8.29 7.02
C GLY A 53 11.61 -8.80 5.79
N ARG A 54 11.75 -10.08 5.49
CA ARG A 54 11.07 -10.66 4.32
C ARG A 54 9.53 -10.66 4.43
N ASP A 55 8.98 -10.56 5.63
CA ASP A 55 7.53 -10.51 5.84
C ASP A 55 6.91 -9.23 5.27
N ILE A 56 7.72 -8.20 5.03
CA ILE A 56 7.29 -6.99 4.31
C ILE A 56 6.68 -7.36 2.95
N GLY A 57 7.23 -8.37 2.28
CA GLY A 57 6.74 -8.83 0.98
C GLY A 57 5.33 -9.42 1.01
N VAL A 58 4.87 -9.92 2.15
CA VAL A 58 3.52 -10.50 2.29
C VAL A 58 2.46 -9.47 1.92
N THR A 59 2.66 -8.20 2.26
CA THR A 59 1.70 -7.13 1.97
C THR A 59 1.46 -6.95 0.47
N VAL A 60 2.50 -7.11 -0.34
CA VAL A 60 2.40 -7.04 -1.81
C VAL A 60 1.74 -8.30 -2.35
N ASP A 61 2.15 -9.47 -1.87
CA ASP A 61 1.68 -10.75 -2.38
C ASP A 61 0.18 -10.96 -2.10
N VAL A 62 -0.31 -10.54 -0.94
CA VAL A 62 -1.74 -10.65 -0.57
C VAL A 62 -2.62 -9.86 -1.55
N TYR A 63 -2.26 -8.61 -1.82
CA TYR A 63 -3.03 -7.78 -2.75
C TYR A 63 -2.90 -8.25 -4.20
N ALA A 64 -1.71 -8.71 -4.61
CA ALA A 64 -1.51 -9.23 -5.96
C ALA A 64 -2.30 -10.53 -6.20
N ALA A 65 -2.45 -11.37 -5.18
CA ALA A 65 -3.28 -12.57 -5.27
C ALA A 65 -4.77 -12.25 -5.42
N ALA A 66 -5.26 -11.26 -4.66
CA ALA A 66 -6.66 -10.84 -4.71
C ALA A 66 -6.98 -10.02 -5.98
N PHE A 67 -6.05 -9.19 -6.42
CA PHE A 67 -6.19 -8.27 -7.55
C PHE A 67 -5.01 -8.47 -8.52
N PRO A 68 -5.07 -9.47 -9.41
CA PRO A 68 -3.93 -9.76 -10.31
C PRO A 68 -3.57 -8.62 -11.25
N ASP A 69 -4.53 -7.75 -11.56
CA ASP A 69 -4.37 -6.55 -12.39
C ASP A 69 -4.10 -5.28 -11.56
N MET A 70 -3.60 -5.43 -10.34
CA MET A 70 -3.33 -4.31 -9.44
C MET A 70 -2.53 -3.21 -10.12
N HIS A 71 -3.07 -2.00 -10.06
CA HIS A 71 -2.43 -0.77 -10.52
C HIS A 71 -2.60 0.32 -9.47
N ARG A 72 -1.51 0.99 -9.15
CA ARG A 72 -1.50 2.11 -8.22
C ARG A 72 -1.39 3.42 -9.00
N GLU A 73 -2.45 4.22 -8.97
CA GLU A 73 -2.45 5.53 -9.60
C GLU A 73 -2.03 6.58 -8.58
N ILE A 74 -0.90 7.25 -8.86
CA ILE A 74 -0.34 8.26 -7.96
C ILE A 74 -0.88 9.63 -8.35
N TYR A 75 -1.54 10.31 -7.41
CA TYR A 75 -2.07 11.66 -7.60
C TYR A 75 -1.10 12.72 -7.09
N THR A 76 -0.46 12.47 -5.96
CA THR A 76 0.48 13.37 -5.31
C THR A 76 1.65 12.57 -4.79
N LEU A 77 2.86 13.01 -5.09
CA LEU A 77 4.09 12.48 -4.50
C LEU A 77 4.99 13.66 -4.17
N ARG A 78 5.25 13.87 -2.89
CA ARG A 78 6.03 15.00 -2.40
C ARG A 78 7.01 14.55 -1.33
N SER A 79 8.23 15.09 -1.41
CA SER A 79 9.26 14.91 -0.39
C SER A 79 9.40 16.15 0.48
N PHE A 80 9.77 15.93 1.73
CA PHE A 80 10.14 16.96 2.68
C PHE A 80 11.16 16.36 3.67
N GLY A 81 12.42 16.76 3.51
CA GLY A 81 13.51 16.16 4.27
C GLY A 81 13.66 14.67 3.95
N ASP A 82 13.65 13.83 4.97
CA ASP A 82 13.76 12.38 4.86
C ASP A 82 12.41 11.66 4.65
N HIS A 83 11.32 12.40 4.47
CA HIS A 83 9.98 11.88 4.27
C HIS A 83 9.52 12.02 2.83
N VAL A 84 8.70 11.06 2.38
CA VAL A 84 7.93 11.16 1.13
C VAL A 84 6.48 10.82 1.45
N LEU A 85 5.57 11.70 1.01
CA LEU A 85 4.12 11.52 1.17
C LEU A 85 3.53 11.22 -0.20
N VAL A 86 2.66 10.21 -0.27
CA VAL A 86 2.02 9.81 -1.53
C VAL A 86 0.52 9.66 -1.31
N GLU A 87 -0.26 10.39 -2.11
CA GLU A 87 -1.69 10.13 -2.25
C GLU A 87 -1.93 9.37 -3.55
N LEU A 88 -2.66 8.28 -3.45
CA LEU A 88 -2.86 7.35 -4.57
C LEU A 88 -4.20 6.63 -4.44
N SER A 89 -4.54 5.89 -5.48
CA SER A 89 -5.57 4.87 -5.38
C SER A 89 -5.00 3.50 -5.71
N LEU A 90 -5.55 2.48 -5.05
CA LEU A 90 -5.32 1.07 -5.37
C LEU A 90 -6.45 0.62 -6.27
N ASN A 91 -6.11 0.15 -7.47
CA ASN A 91 -7.08 -0.22 -8.50
C ASN A 91 -6.87 -1.66 -8.91
N GLY A 92 -7.96 -2.37 -9.15
CA GLY A 92 -7.90 -3.74 -9.63
C GLY A 92 -9.25 -4.40 -9.65
N THR A 93 -9.29 -5.61 -10.20
CA THR A 93 -10.48 -6.45 -10.26
C THR A 93 -10.31 -7.62 -9.29
N HIS A 94 -11.30 -7.82 -8.42
CA HIS A 94 -11.25 -8.86 -7.37
C HIS A 94 -11.48 -10.24 -7.97
N LYS A 95 -10.40 -10.90 -8.34
CA LYS A 95 -10.40 -12.21 -9.00
C LYS A 95 -9.79 -13.34 -8.17
N GLY A 96 -9.21 -13.04 -7.03
CA GLY A 96 -8.62 -14.00 -6.12
C GLY A 96 -9.07 -13.76 -4.67
N ASP A 97 -8.77 -14.68 -3.78
CA ASP A 97 -9.10 -14.55 -2.36
C ASP A 97 -8.42 -13.31 -1.76
N LEU A 98 -9.18 -12.50 -1.04
CA LEU A 98 -8.64 -11.37 -0.27
C LEU A 98 -8.58 -11.77 1.20
N VAL A 99 -7.38 -11.94 1.73
CA VAL A 99 -7.14 -12.27 3.13
C VAL A 99 -7.04 -10.98 3.96
N ILE A 100 -7.94 -10.83 4.92
CA ILE A 100 -7.97 -9.72 5.87
C ILE A 100 -7.97 -10.28 7.30
N PRO A 101 -7.73 -9.46 8.34
CA PRO A 101 -7.74 -9.97 9.72
C PRO A 101 -9.01 -10.69 10.13
N ALA A 102 -10.16 -10.29 9.59
CA ALA A 102 -11.46 -10.93 9.88
C ALA A 102 -11.68 -12.26 9.19
N GLY A 103 -10.85 -12.62 8.20
CA GLY A 103 -10.99 -13.86 7.42
C GLY A 103 -10.69 -13.65 5.95
N THR A 104 -11.20 -14.54 5.11
CA THR A 104 -10.98 -14.52 3.67
C THR A 104 -12.26 -14.16 2.93
N ILE A 105 -12.16 -13.18 2.03
CA ILE A 105 -13.25 -12.78 1.14
C ILE A 105 -13.02 -13.47 -0.22
N PRO A 106 -13.89 -14.40 -0.64
CA PRO A 106 -13.75 -15.03 -1.95
C PRO A 106 -13.96 -14.02 -3.08
N PRO A 107 -13.48 -14.32 -4.30
CA PRO A 107 -13.56 -13.40 -5.43
C PRO A 107 -14.99 -12.92 -5.71
N THR A 108 -15.15 -11.60 -5.81
CA THR A 108 -16.46 -10.99 -6.13
C THR A 108 -16.58 -10.61 -7.60
N GLY A 109 -15.48 -10.54 -8.34
CA GLY A 109 -15.44 -10.04 -9.71
C GLY A 109 -15.58 -8.52 -9.82
N LYS A 110 -15.70 -7.82 -8.69
CA LYS A 110 -15.94 -6.37 -8.67
C LYS A 110 -14.65 -5.58 -8.75
N VAL A 111 -14.77 -4.34 -9.20
CA VAL A 111 -13.65 -3.42 -9.35
C VAL A 111 -13.42 -2.66 -8.07
N MET A 112 -12.15 -2.60 -7.65
CA MET A 112 -11.67 -1.78 -6.56
C MET A 112 -11.03 -0.51 -7.10
N ARG A 113 -11.32 0.62 -6.47
CA ARG A 113 -10.61 1.87 -6.59
C ARG A 113 -10.54 2.51 -5.20
N ALA A 114 -9.63 2.04 -4.39
CA ALA A 114 -9.55 2.42 -2.98
C ALA A 114 -8.60 3.60 -2.79
N PRO A 115 -9.03 4.70 -2.14
CA PRO A 115 -8.13 5.77 -1.74
C PRO A 115 -7.09 5.26 -0.75
N CYS A 116 -5.87 5.77 -0.88
CA CYS A 116 -4.76 5.39 -0.01
C CYS A 116 -3.82 6.58 0.17
N CYS A 117 -3.21 6.66 1.34
CA CYS A 117 -2.11 7.57 1.60
C CYS A 117 -0.95 6.78 2.19
N ASP A 118 0.22 6.92 1.60
CA ASP A 118 1.43 6.27 2.06
C ASP A 118 2.42 7.32 2.56
N VAL A 119 2.98 7.09 3.74
CA VAL A 119 4.00 7.95 4.33
C VAL A 119 5.27 7.15 4.52
N PHE A 120 6.33 7.60 3.85
CA PHE A 120 7.63 6.95 3.89
C PHE A 120 8.64 7.81 4.65
N ARG A 121 9.49 7.18 5.41
CA ARG A 121 10.72 7.77 5.92
C ARG A 121 11.89 7.00 5.35
N LEU A 122 12.85 7.70 4.78
CA LEU A 122 14.03 7.09 4.18
C LEU A 122 15.29 7.44 4.96
N LYS A 123 16.26 6.55 4.87
CA LYS A 123 17.58 6.70 5.48
C LYS A 123 18.61 6.25 4.47
N ASP A 124 19.45 7.16 4.03
CA ASP A 124 20.47 6.91 3.00
C ASP A 124 19.89 6.26 1.72
N GLY A 125 18.73 6.75 1.26
CA GLY A 125 18.09 6.28 0.04
C GLY A 125 17.36 4.94 0.17
N ARG A 126 17.18 4.42 1.39
CA ARG A 126 16.43 3.19 1.67
C ARG A 126 15.29 3.48 2.61
N VAL A 127 14.20 2.72 2.47
CA VAL A 127 12.99 2.91 3.29
C VAL A 127 13.22 2.37 4.69
N PHE A 128 13.15 3.25 5.68
CA PHE A 128 13.16 2.88 7.09
C PHE A 128 11.74 2.56 7.59
N SER A 129 10.75 3.36 7.18
CA SER A 129 9.36 3.08 7.53
C SER A 129 8.44 3.38 6.36
N PHE A 130 7.45 2.54 6.20
CA PHE A 130 6.37 2.67 5.22
C PHE A 130 5.05 2.52 5.99
N HIS A 131 4.34 3.63 6.19
CA HIS A 131 3.02 3.62 6.81
C HIS A 131 1.96 3.72 5.72
N CYS A 132 1.13 2.69 5.62
CA CYS A 132 0.09 2.58 4.58
C CYS A 132 -1.29 2.77 5.20
N TYR A 133 -1.99 3.81 4.72
CA TYR A 133 -3.33 4.19 5.19
C TYR A 133 -4.34 3.92 4.07
N VAL A 134 -4.75 2.68 3.90
CA VAL A 134 -5.78 2.31 2.93
C VAL A 134 -7.17 2.58 3.52
N ALA A 135 -8.04 3.20 2.73
CA ALA A 135 -9.44 3.39 3.09
C ALA A 135 -10.21 2.06 2.93
N VAL A 136 -9.96 1.11 3.83
CA VAL A 136 -10.54 -0.24 3.78
C VAL A 136 -12.07 -0.23 3.76
N PRO A 137 -12.79 0.61 4.52
CA PRO A 137 -14.26 0.65 4.43
C PRO A 137 -14.78 0.94 3.01
N ILE A 138 -14.12 1.83 2.27
CA ILE A 138 -14.49 2.14 0.89
C ILE A 138 -14.22 0.93 -0.01
N LEU A 139 -13.06 0.29 0.16
CA LEU A 139 -12.72 -0.94 -0.56
C LEU A 139 -13.79 -2.02 -0.35
N LEU A 140 -14.16 -2.29 0.89
CA LEU A 140 -15.15 -3.32 1.23
C LEU A 140 -16.52 -2.98 0.65
N GLU A 141 -16.92 -1.71 0.67
CA GLU A 141 -18.16 -1.26 0.04
C GLU A 141 -18.15 -1.51 -1.47
N GLN A 142 -17.04 -1.19 -2.15
CA GLN A 142 -16.88 -1.41 -3.58
C GLN A 142 -16.96 -2.90 -3.95
N LEU A 143 -16.50 -3.78 -3.08
CA LEU A 143 -16.59 -5.23 -3.28
C LEU A 143 -17.97 -5.78 -2.89
N GLY A 144 -18.86 -4.95 -2.34
CA GLY A 144 -20.19 -5.38 -1.92
C GLY A 144 -20.21 -6.19 -0.63
N VAL A 145 -19.13 -6.13 0.16
CA VAL A 145 -18.98 -6.85 1.44
C VAL A 145 -18.93 -5.82 2.59
N PHE A 146 -20.03 -5.13 2.77
CA PHE A 146 -20.12 -4.04 3.73
C PHE A 146 -20.17 -4.52 5.16
N MET A 147 -19.55 -3.78 6.09
CA MET A 147 -19.68 -4.04 7.52
C MET A 147 -21.15 -3.86 7.96
N ASN A 148 -21.68 -4.79 8.74
CA ASN A 148 -23.04 -4.70 9.22
C ASN A 148 -23.16 -3.68 10.38
N LEU A 149 -23.03 -2.41 10.05
CA LEU A 149 -23.12 -1.32 11.00
C LEU A 149 -24.52 -1.21 11.59
N GLN A 150 -25.55 -1.58 10.82
CA GLN A 150 -26.95 -1.54 11.27
C GLN A 150 -27.18 -2.38 12.52
N ALA A 151 -26.49 -3.51 12.63
CA ALA A 151 -26.61 -4.37 13.82
C ALA A 151 -26.03 -3.72 15.09
N ALA A 152 -25.12 -2.75 14.94
CA ALA A 152 -24.50 -2.08 16.08
C ALA A 152 -25.24 -0.80 16.49
N LEU A 153 -26.10 -0.26 15.63
CA LEU A 153 -26.83 0.97 15.90
C LEU A 153 -28.07 0.68 16.75
N ARG A 154 -28.29 1.54 17.77
CA ARG A 154 -29.56 1.54 18.53
C ARG A 154 -30.48 2.61 17.95
N HIS A 155 -31.73 2.22 17.74
CA HIS A 155 -32.79 3.09 17.24
C HIS A 155 -33.79 3.41 18.34
#